data_9e72ba71b723b3ea4351d8939d7dc068
#
_entry.id   9e72ba71b723b3ea4351d8939d7dc068
#
_cell.length_a   1.000
_cell.length_b   1.000
_cell.length_c   1.000
_cell.angle_alpha   90.00
_cell.angle_beta   90.00
_cell.angle_gamma   90.00
#
_symmetry.space_group_name_H-M   'P 1'
#
loop_
_entity.id
_entity.type
_entity.pdbx_description
1 polymer ?
#
loop_
_entity_poly.entity_id
_entity_poly.type
_entity_poly.pdbx_seq_one_letter_code
_entity_poly.pdbx_strand_id
1 'polypeptide(L)'
;MLFRSPSALYRTAHYLVQITDLTFGNYQSLQIMLIHDGTNAYYSEYNDIYTLGSLGIFSADIIGTDVTLLFTPVSSATMNLKVVRTTIDI
;
A
#
# COMPACT_ATOMS: atom_id res chain seq x y z
N MET A 1 1.89 -1.08 9.49
CA MET A 1 0.66 -1.80 9.08
C MET A 1 0.96 -2.62 7.84
N LEU A 2 0.54 -3.86 7.81
CA LEU A 2 0.87 -4.81 6.75
C LEU A 2 -0.40 -5.28 6.03
N PHE A 3 -0.32 -5.36 4.70
CA PHE A 3 -1.32 -6.00 3.87
C PHE A 3 -0.67 -7.19 3.19
N ARG A 4 -1.19 -8.39 3.44
CA ARG A 4 -0.60 -9.65 2.95
C ARG A 4 -1.55 -10.38 2.02
N SER A 5 -0.98 -11.02 1.00
CA SER A 5 -1.72 -11.91 0.10
C SER A 5 -0.80 -12.97 -0.48
N PRO A 6 -1.29 -14.19 -0.74
CA PRO A 6 -0.45 -15.27 -1.28
C PRO A 6 0.10 -14.89 -2.66
N SER A 7 1.42 -15.04 -2.84
CA SER A 7 2.08 -14.73 -4.12
C SER A 7 1.69 -15.67 -5.26
N ALA A 8 1.15 -16.85 -4.94
CA ALA A 8 0.73 -17.82 -5.95
C ALA A 8 -0.57 -17.45 -6.67
N LEU A 9 -1.36 -16.49 -6.17
CA LEU A 9 -2.67 -16.17 -6.68
C LEU A 9 -2.64 -15.14 -7.81
N TYR A 10 -1.69 -14.24 -7.82
CA TYR A 10 -1.63 -13.17 -8.81
C TYR A 10 -0.20 -12.72 -9.11
N ARG A 11 -0.03 -12.08 -10.26
CA ARG A 11 1.25 -11.50 -10.68
C ARG A 11 1.28 -9.99 -10.46
N THR A 12 0.18 -9.31 -10.75
CA THR A 12 0.05 -7.86 -10.68
C THR A 12 -1.08 -7.49 -9.74
N ALA A 13 -0.87 -6.49 -8.91
CA ALA A 13 -1.89 -5.92 -8.04
C ALA A 13 -1.92 -4.41 -8.19
N HIS A 14 -3.13 -3.85 -8.12
CA HIS A 14 -3.37 -2.41 -8.08
C HIS A 14 -4.08 -2.10 -6.77
N TYR A 15 -3.51 -1.16 -6.02
CA TYR A 15 -4.08 -0.72 -4.74
C TYR A 15 -4.55 0.73 -4.87
N LEU A 16 -5.80 0.97 -4.51
CA LEU A 16 -6.32 2.31 -4.27
C LEU A 16 -6.39 2.50 -2.75
N VAL A 17 -5.66 3.47 -2.23
CA VAL A 17 -5.45 3.64 -0.80
C VAL A 17 -5.99 4.98 -0.35
N GLN A 18 -6.73 4.99 0.76
CA GLN A 18 -7.17 6.19 1.45
C GLN A 18 -6.65 6.17 2.87
N ILE A 19 -5.95 7.24 3.27
CA ILE A 19 -5.41 7.39 4.61
C ILE A 19 -6.11 8.57 5.28
N THR A 20 -6.57 8.37 6.51
CA THR A 20 -7.15 9.42 7.33
C THR A 20 -6.34 9.57 8.60
N ASP A 21 -5.82 10.76 8.85
CA ASP A 21 -5.23 11.14 10.13
C ASP A 21 -6.36 11.55 11.06
N LEU A 22 -6.70 10.68 12.00
CA LEU A 22 -7.80 10.90 12.92
C LEU A 22 -7.46 11.93 14.02
N THR A 23 -6.18 12.21 14.23
CA THR A 23 -5.73 13.15 15.27
C THR A 23 -5.89 14.59 14.80
N PHE A 24 -5.49 14.91 13.57
CA PHE A 24 -5.48 16.28 13.04
C PHE A 24 -6.45 16.52 11.89
N GLY A 25 -7.13 15.48 11.41
CA GLY A 25 -8.11 15.59 10.33
C GLY A 25 -7.49 15.82 8.96
N ASN A 26 -6.33 15.26 8.68
CA ASN A 26 -5.69 15.30 7.37
C ASN A 26 -5.98 14.04 6.58
N TYR A 27 -5.96 14.15 5.25
CA TYR A 27 -6.33 13.06 4.36
C TYR A 27 -5.30 12.90 3.26
N GLN A 28 -5.11 11.66 2.83
CA GLN A 28 -4.28 11.33 1.66
C GLN A 28 -4.93 10.20 0.87
N SER A 29 -4.85 10.30 -0.45
CA SER A 29 -5.25 9.23 -1.36
C SER A 29 -4.15 8.99 -2.36
N LEU A 30 -3.88 7.73 -2.68
CA LEU A 30 -2.83 7.37 -3.63
C LEU A 30 -3.15 6.02 -4.29
N GLN A 31 -2.37 5.71 -5.32
CA GLN A 31 -2.44 4.43 -6.02
C GLN A 31 -1.07 3.78 -6.01
N ILE A 32 -1.06 2.47 -5.87
CA ILE A 32 0.16 1.67 -5.93
C ILE A 32 -0.06 0.55 -6.94
N MET A 33 0.84 0.44 -7.92
CA MET A 33 0.88 -0.70 -8.81
C MET A 33 2.05 -1.58 -8.44
N LEU A 34 1.81 -2.88 -8.30
CA LEU A 34 2.79 -3.86 -7.87
C LEU A 34 2.82 -5.04 -8.82
N ILE A 35 4.02 -5.52 -9.14
CA ILE A 35 4.26 -6.78 -9.81
C ILE A 35 5.32 -7.58 -9.05
N HIS A 36 5.22 -8.90 -9.06
CA HIS A 36 6.24 -9.75 -8.47
C HIS A 36 6.63 -10.86 -9.43
N ASP A 37 7.83 -11.41 -9.24
CA ASP A 37 8.37 -12.53 -10.02
C ASP A 37 8.44 -13.85 -9.23
N GLY A 38 7.82 -13.90 -8.05
CA GLY A 38 7.86 -15.02 -7.13
C GLY A 38 8.97 -14.91 -6.09
N THR A 39 9.97 -14.06 -6.32
CA THR A 39 11.11 -13.86 -5.41
C THR A 39 11.18 -12.43 -4.93
N ASN A 40 10.97 -11.47 -5.81
CA ASN A 40 11.02 -10.04 -5.52
C ASN A 40 9.72 -9.37 -5.94
N ALA A 41 9.37 -8.30 -5.23
CA ALA A 41 8.25 -7.43 -5.57
C ALA A 41 8.79 -6.09 -6.06
N TYR A 42 8.13 -5.55 -7.07
CA TYR A 42 8.42 -4.25 -7.67
C TYR A 42 7.16 -3.42 -7.62
N TYR A 43 7.25 -2.16 -7.24
CA TYR A 43 6.06 -1.33 -7.10
C TYR A 43 6.34 0.13 -7.48
N SER A 44 5.26 0.81 -7.85
CA SER A 44 5.26 2.24 -8.13
C SER A 44 4.10 2.88 -7.41
N GLU A 45 4.36 3.98 -6.73
CA GLU A 45 3.37 4.79 -6.04
C GLU A 45 3.10 6.03 -6.91
N TYR A 46 1.83 6.32 -7.19
CA TYR A 46 1.47 7.41 -8.10
C TYR A 46 0.12 8.03 -7.71
N ASN A 47 -0.17 9.19 -8.30
CA ASN A 47 -1.40 9.95 -8.04
C ASN A 47 -1.60 10.28 -6.56
N ASP A 48 -0.53 10.67 -5.87
CA ASP A 48 -0.60 11.11 -4.49
C ASP A 48 -1.35 12.44 -4.39
N ILE A 49 -2.41 12.46 -3.59
CA ILE A 49 -3.19 13.66 -3.29
C ILE A 49 -3.33 13.73 -1.78
N TYR A 50 -2.93 14.85 -1.18
CA TYR A 50 -3.07 15.02 0.26
C TYR A 50 -3.44 16.47 0.61
N THR A 51 -4.10 16.63 1.76
CA THR A 51 -4.61 17.93 2.19
C THR A 51 -3.54 18.82 2.80
N LEU A 52 -2.51 18.24 3.40
CA LEU A 52 -1.43 19.01 4.03
C LEU A 52 -0.05 18.50 3.63
N GLY A 53 0.19 17.21 3.70
CA GLY A 53 1.46 16.59 3.39
C GLY A 53 1.34 15.08 3.45
N SER A 54 2.39 14.36 3.05
CA SER A 54 2.40 12.91 3.09
C SER A 54 2.22 12.41 4.52
N LEU A 55 1.29 11.47 4.72
CA LEU A 55 0.99 10.87 6.02
C LEU A 55 1.85 9.64 6.31
N GLY A 56 2.54 9.12 5.32
CA GLY A 56 3.42 7.97 5.49
C GLY A 56 3.99 7.49 4.16
N ILE A 57 4.74 6.42 4.23
CA ILE A 57 5.38 5.80 3.06
C ILE A 57 5.01 4.33 2.98
N PHE A 58 4.99 3.82 1.76
CA PHE A 58 4.74 2.42 1.48
C PHE A 58 6.00 1.73 0.98
N SER A 59 6.14 0.45 1.32
CA SER A 59 7.12 -0.45 0.73
C SER A 59 6.46 -1.80 0.47
N ALA A 60 7.03 -2.57 -0.45
CA ALA A 60 6.50 -3.88 -0.79
C ALA A 60 7.63 -4.89 -0.92
N ASP A 61 7.37 -6.12 -0.48
CA ASP A 61 8.32 -7.23 -0.60
C ASP A 61 7.56 -8.56 -0.57
N ILE A 62 8.27 -9.64 -0.92
CA ILE A 62 7.79 -10.99 -0.69
C ILE A 62 8.43 -11.51 0.59
N ILE A 63 7.58 -11.84 1.56
CA ILE A 63 8.00 -12.41 2.84
C ILE A 63 7.42 -13.81 2.92
N GLY A 64 8.30 -14.82 2.88
CA GLY A 64 7.87 -16.22 2.76
C GLY A 64 7.18 -16.45 1.42
N THR A 65 5.89 -16.82 1.46
CA THR A 65 5.05 -17.02 0.26
C THR A 65 4.06 -15.88 0.06
N ASP A 66 4.15 -14.78 0.81
CA ASP A 66 3.20 -13.69 0.79
C ASP A 66 3.81 -12.44 0.15
N VAL A 67 3.02 -11.80 -0.72
CA VAL A 67 3.27 -10.43 -1.14
C VAL A 67 2.82 -9.53 0.00
N THR A 68 3.73 -8.71 0.52
CA THR A 68 3.49 -7.88 1.69
C THR A 68 3.65 -6.41 1.32
N LEU A 69 2.61 -5.62 1.58
CA LEU A 69 2.62 -4.17 1.47
C LEU A 69 2.68 -3.58 2.87
N LEU A 70 3.71 -2.79 3.14
CA LEU A 70 3.95 -2.17 4.44
C LEU A 70 3.72 -0.67 4.38
N PHE A 71 2.90 -0.14 5.28
CA PHE A 71 2.74 1.29 5.50
C PHE A 71 3.50 1.71 6.76
N THR A 72 4.36 2.72 6.61
CA THR A 72 5.09 3.34 7.72
C THR A 72 4.60 4.78 7.89
N PRO A 73 3.86 5.09 8.97
CA PRO A 73 3.38 6.45 9.20
C PRO A 73 4.53 7.41 9.53
N VAL A 74 4.36 8.69 9.15
CA VAL A 74 5.36 9.73 9.42
C VAL A 74 5.32 10.26 10.85
N SER A 75 4.24 9.95 11.59
CA SER A 75 4.05 10.44 12.96
C SER A 75 3.36 9.39 13.82
N SER A 76 3.24 9.67 15.13
CA SER A 76 2.49 8.84 16.07
C SER A 76 0.98 9.09 16.05
N ALA A 77 0.48 9.93 15.14
CA ALA A 77 -0.95 10.19 15.01
C ALA A 77 -1.71 8.89 14.69
N THR A 78 -2.95 8.81 15.19
CA THR A 78 -3.82 7.68 14.89
C THR A 78 -4.31 7.78 13.46
N MET A 79 -4.03 6.77 12.65
CA MET A 79 -4.38 6.76 11.23
C MET A 79 -5.27 5.57 10.89
N ASN A 80 -6.21 5.82 9.99
CA ASN A 80 -7.10 4.81 9.41
C ASN A 80 -6.73 4.65 7.94
N LEU A 81 -6.49 3.41 7.52
CA LEU A 81 -6.23 3.08 6.11
C LEU A 81 -7.37 2.25 5.57
N LYS A 82 -7.86 2.65 4.39
CA LYS A 82 -8.80 1.87 3.59
C LYS A 82 -8.16 1.57 2.26
N VAL A 83 -8.22 0.29 1.85
CA VAL A 83 -7.54 -0.18 0.66
C VAL A 83 -8.49 -0.99 -0.20
N VAL A 84 -8.54 -0.67 -1.49
CA VAL A 84 -9.20 -1.48 -2.51
C VAL A 84 -8.11 -2.09 -3.38
N ARG A 85 -8.15 -3.41 -3.54
CA ARG A 85 -7.15 -4.14 -4.33
C ARG A 85 -7.81 -4.80 -5.53
N THR A 86 -7.18 -4.63 -6.69
CA THR A 86 -7.51 -5.33 -7.94
C THR A 86 -6.28 -6.14 -8.37
N THR A 87 -6.47 -7.38 -8.77
CA THR A 87 -5.36 -8.28 -9.12
C THR A 87 -5.52 -8.85 -10.53
N ILE A 88 -4.39 -9.18 -11.13
CA ILE A 88 -4.33 -9.94 -12.38
C ILE A 88 -3.68 -11.28 -12.05
N ASP A 89 -4.39 -12.37 -12.36
CA ASP A 89 -3.95 -13.73 -12.06
C ASP A 89 -2.68 -14.10 -12.82
N ILE A 90 -1.98 -15.07 -12.26
CA ILE A 90 -0.81 -15.65 -12.91
C ILE A 90 -1.20 -16.38 -14.19
#